data_ee2d9e51524f174d93979719bf22d449
#
_entry.id   ee2d9e51524f174d93979719bf22d449
#
_cell.length_a   1.000
_cell.length_b   1.000
_cell.length_c   1.000
_cell.angle_alpha   90.00
_cell.angle_beta   90.00
_cell.angle_gamma   90.00
#
_symmetry.space_group_name_H-M   'P 1'
#
loop_
_entity.id
_entity.type
_entity.pdbx_description
1 polymer ?
#
loop_
_entity_poly.entity_id
_entity_poly.type
_entity_poly.pdbx_seq_one_letter_code
_entity_poly.pdbx_strand_id
1 'polypeptide(L)'
;EGGDTEADTTLVFIHDGLVCDDSIALQPLFDELSRYHLVYVDKSGYGFSPSADSDKHIDAMVDDYRKVLQEKGIEGPYVLVASGTGGLDAVYWADTYKDEVQAIIGMDMNYAEQFDSITTDEYTGFFDYLMIQFTKIGGMRLAKSSFPDNIGDVYSDIQMKTRDAIIAERGYTRDMYFENYYTVDNAAAVKELGMPEDIPMYMLMANPLLEPYINDDETAKTTYEEVKAEDGDEEFDYVAAYCSGAKEFYSQYSNITCEEMSGPARLYTYDPKGVSEKISGFIEENIK
;
A
#
# COMPACT_ATOMS: atom_id res chain seq x y z
N GLU A 1 -5.77 -11.18 10.27
CA GLU A 1 -6.13 -12.42 9.58
C GLU A 1 -7.64 -12.44 9.35
N GLY A 2 -8.07 -12.76 8.13
CA GLY A 2 -9.48 -12.69 7.73
C GLY A 2 -9.77 -13.51 6.48
N GLY A 3 -10.99 -13.36 5.95
CA GLY A 3 -11.45 -14.15 4.81
C GLY A 3 -11.62 -15.61 5.12
N ASP A 4 -11.47 -16.47 4.10
CA ASP A 4 -11.53 -17.93 4.24
C ASP A 4 -10.12 -18.46 4.58
N THR A 5 -9.88 -18.77 5.84
CA THR A 5 -8.58 -19.27 6.33
C THR A 5 -8.21 -20.66 5.82
N GLU A 6 -9.14 -21.38 5.18
CA GLU A 6 -8.91 -22.68 4.54
C GLU A 6 -8.74 -22.56 3.01
N ALA A 7 -8.73 -21.34 2.48
CA ALA A 7 -8.54 -21.12 1.06
C ALA A 7 -7.11 -21.52 0.62
N ASP A 8 -7.00 -22.05 -0.59
CA ASP A 8 -5.72 -22.48 -1.19
C ASP A 8 -4.77 -21.29 -1.47
N THR A 9 -5.30 -20.05 -1.54
CA THR A 9 -4.53 -18.85 -1.85
C THR A 9 -4.52 -17.89 -0.66
N THR A 10 -3.33 -17.60 -0.14
CA THR A 10 -3.10 -16.61 0.91
C THR A 10 -2.62 -15.31 0.30
N LEU A 11 -3.37 -14.21 0.53
CA LEU A 11 -2.99 -12.85 0.17
C LEU A 11 -2.35 -12.17 1.37
N VAL A 12 -1.07 -11.79 1.25
CA VAL A 12 -0.35 -11.04 2.28
C VAL A 12 -0.24 -9.59 1.86
N PHE A 13 -0.91 -8.70 2.60
CA PHE A 13 -0.95 -7.27 2.32
C PHE A 13 0.23 -6.55 2.98
N ILE A 14 0.96 -5.78 2.16
CA ILE A 14 2.14 -5.00 2.56
C ILE A 14 1.83 -3.53 2.31
N HIS A 15 1.68 -2.77 3.39
CA HIS A 15 1.23 -1.38 3.32
C HIS A 15 2.36 -0.39 3.02
N ASP A 16 1.97 0.80 2.58
CA ASP A 16 2.86 1.93 2.36
C ASP A 16 3.53 2.41 3.66
N GLY A 17 4.77 2.86 3.57
CA GLY A 17 5.59 3.35 4.67
C GLY A 17 5.12 4.66 5.30
N LEU A 18 4.22 5.42 4.69
CA LEU A 18 3.71 6.69 5.20
C LEU A 18 2.23 6.66 5.58
N VAL A 19 1.59 5.49 5.47
CA VAL A 19 0.16 5.33 5.74
C VAL A 19 -0.04 4.51 7.01
N CYS A 20 -0.59 5.13 8.04
CA CYS A 20 -0.75 4.48 9.36
C CYS A 20 -2.12 3.82 9.58
N ASP A 21 -3.11 4.05 8.72
CA ASP A 21 -4.50 3.64 8.90
C ASP A 21 -4.97 2.54 7.94
N ASP A 22 -4.04 1.94 7.17
CA ASP A 22 -4.37 0.94 6.15
C ASP A 22 -5.07 -0.31 6.71
N SER A 23 -4.82 -0.67 7.96
CA SER A 23 -5.56 -1.76 8.64
C SER A 23 -7.08 -1.57 8.66
N ILE A 24 -7.55 -0.32 8.58
CA ILE A 24 -8.99 0.00 8.47
C ILE A 24 -9.33 0.42 7.04
N ALA A 25 -8.45 1.16 6.36
CA ALA A 25 -8.70 1.63 5.00
C ALA A 25 -8.88 0.48 4.00
N LEU A 26 -8.22 -0.65 4.22
CA LEU A 26 -8.34 -1.85 3.39
C LEU A 26 -9.57 -2.73 3.74
N GLN A 27 -10.30 -2.46 4.82
CA GLN A 27 -11.41 -3.36 5.23
C GLN A 27 -12.48 -3.54 4.15
N PRO A 28 -12.94 -2.50 3.43
CA PRO A 28 -13.90 -2.72 2.34
C PRO A 28 -13.36 -3.63 1.23
N LEU A 29 -12.07 -3.52 0.90
CA LEU A 29 -11.42 -4.43 -0.04
C LEU A 29 -11.32 -5.86 0.51
N PHE A 30 -11.05 -6.01 1.81
CA PHE A 30 -11.02 -7.33 2.46
C PHE A 30 -12.37 -8.03 2.43
N ASP A 31 -13.47 -7.29 2.60
CA ASP A 31 -14.82 -7.83 2.50
C ASP A 31 -15.09 -8.41 1.10
N GLU A 32 -14.66 -7.70 0.05
CA GLU A 32 -14.79 -8.14 -1.35
C GLU A 32 -13.88 -9.32 -1.70
N LEU A 33 -12.72 -9.44 -1.05
CA LEU A 33 -11.74 -10.52 -1.25
C LEU A 33 -11.89 -11.68 -0.25
N SER A 34 -12.99 -11.72 0.52
CA SER A 34 -13.19 -12.65 1.64
C SER A 34 -13.16 -14.13 1.27
N ARG A 35 -13.18 -14.49 0.00
CA ARG A 35 -13.00 -15.87 -0.49
C ARG A 35 -11.55 -16.38 -0.43
N TYR A 36 -10.57 -15.50 -0.22
CA TYR A 36 -9.16 -15.83 -0.04
C TYR A 36 -8.79 -15.80 1.44
N HIS A 37 -7.68 -16.44 1.79
CA HIS A 37 -7.09 -16.24 3.11
C HIS A 37 -6.36 -14.89 3.10
N LEU A 38 -6.83 -13.95 3.93
CA LEU A 38 -6.32 -12.58 3.97
C LEU A 38 -5.45 -12.38 5.20
N VAL A 39 -4.24 -11.89 4.98
CA VAL A 39 -3.30 -11.57 6.05
C VAL A 39 -2.81 -10.13 5.87
N TYR A 40 -2.99 -9.34 6.89
CA TYR A 40 -2.45 -7.99 6.97
C TYR A 40 -1.63 -7.85 8.26
N VAL A 41 -0.44 -7.27 8.14
CA VAL A 41 0.46 -7.04 9.27
C VAL A 41 0.76 -5.55 9.38
N ASP A 42 0.32 -4.93 10.47
CA ASP A 42 0.79 -3.58 10.82
C ASP A 42 2.28 -3.64 11.18
N LYS A 43 3.14 -2.95 10.43
CA LYS A 43 4.55 -2.78 10.82
C LYS A 43 4.66 -2.13 12.20
N SER A 44 5.80 -2.30 12.86
CA SER A 44 6.09 -1.62 14.12
C SER A 44 5.85 -0.11 14.00
N GLY A 45 5.07 0.46 14.89
CA GLY A 45 4.72 1.88 14.94
C GLY A 45 3.55 2.32 14.05
N TYR A 46 2.94 1.40 13.30
CA TYR A 46 1.78 1.63 12.45
C TYR A 46 0.51 1.04 13.07
N GLY A 47 -0.65 1.53 12.64
CA GLY A 47 -1.95 0.98 12.99
C GLY A 47 -2.10 0.67 14.48
N PHE A 48 -2.35 -0.58 14.77
CA PHE A 48 -2.48 -1.10 16.14
C PHE A 48 -1.16 -1.62 16.72
N SER A 49 -0.09 -1.72 15.91
CA SER A 49 1.21 -2.19 16.38
C SER A 49 1.95 -1.14 17.21
N PRO A 50 2.49 -1.49 18.38
CA PRO A 50 3.30 -0.57 19.15
C PRO A 50 4.62 -0.26 18.43
N SER A 51 5.22 0.89 18.75
CA SER A 51 6.60 1.16 18.35
C SER A 51 7.55 0.22 19.10
N ALA A 52 8.44 -0.43 18.37
CA ALA A 52 9.40 -1.39 18.93
C ALA A 52 10.87 -0.94 18.72
N ASP A 53 11.10 0.29 18.22
CA ASP A 53 12.45 0.74 17.81
C ASP A 53 13.14 -0.30 16.88
N SER A 54 12.35 -0.97 16.03
CA SER A 54 12.86 -1.98 15.12
C SER A 54 13.73 -1.37 14.02
N ASP A 55 14.64 -2.16 13.50
CA ASP A 55 15.41 -1.80 12.32
C ASP A 55 14.47 -1.63 11.12
N LYS A 56 14.69 -0.60 10.31
CA LYS A 56 13.88 -0.25 9.14
C LYS A 56 14.65 -0.44 7.83
N HIS A 57 15.76 -1.18 7.86
CA HIS A 57 16.34 -1.70 6.63
C HIS A 57 15.47 -2.82 6.08
N ILE A 58 15.48 -2.96 4.78
CA ILE A 58 14.51 -3.79 4.06
C ILE A 58 14.57 -5.27 4.46
N ASP A 59 15.75 -5.80 4.70
CA ASP A 59 15.96 -7.17 5.17
C ASP A 59 15.29 -7.44 6.53
N ALA A 60 15.44 -6.51 7.47
CA ALA A 60 14.84 -6.61 8.79
C ALA A 60 13.31 -6.49 8.73
N MET A 61 12.77 -5.58 7.88
CA MET A 61 11.32 -5.42 7.72
C MET A 61 10.68 -6.67 7.12
N VAL A 62 11.28 -7.24 6.08
CA VAL A 62 10.79 -8.47 5.46
C VAL A 62 10.90 -9.66 6.42
N ASP A 63 11.99 -9.75 7.18
CA ASP A 63 12.12 -10.79 8.22
C ASP A 63 11.07 -10.67 9.33
N ASP A 64 10.64 -9.45 9.68
CA ASP A 64 9.58 -9.24 10.65
C ASP A 64 8.23 -9.75 10.13
N TYR A 65 7.87 -9.49 8.86
CA TYR A 65 6.68 -10.10 8.24
C TYR A 65 6.74 -11.63 8.28
N ARG A 66 7.86 -12.20 7.85
CA ARG A 66 8.06 -13.65 7.79
C ARG A 66 7.94 -14.31 9.17
N LYS A 67 8.51 -13.70 10.21
CA LYS A 67 8.39 -14.17 11.60
C LYS A 67 6.94 -14.21 12.06
N VAL A 68 6.17 -13.15 11.78
CA VAL A 68 4.75 -13.09 12.17
C VAL A 68 3.97 -14.22 11.50
N LEU A 69 4.19 -14.47 10.20
CA LEU A 69 3.52 -15.56 9.49
C LEU A 69 3.91 -16.92 10.05
N GLN A 70 5.21 -17.16 10.28
CA GLN A 70 5.71 -18.41 10.87
C GLN A 70 5.14 -18.66 12.28
N GLU A 71 5.09 -17.61 13.14
CA GLU A 71 4.53 -17.73 14.50
C GLU A 71 3.03 -18.02 14.49
N LYS A 72 2.32 -17.60 13.43
CA LYS A 72 0.91 -17.89 13.21
C LYS A 72 0.66 -19.23 12.53
N GLY A 73 1.70 -19.89 12.02
CA GLY A 73 1.58 -21.13 11.27
C GLY A 73 0.97 -20.93 9.88
N ILE A 74 1.09 -19.72 9.32
CA ILE A 74 0.64 -19.40 7.97
C ILE A 74 1.77 -19.73 7.00
N GLU A 75 1.54 -20.70 6.13
CA GLU A 75 2.56 -21.22 5.20
C GLU A 75 2.36 -20.66 3.79
N GLY A 76 3.47 -20.42 3.07
CA GLY A 76 3.46 -20.01 1.67
C GLY A 76 3.23 -21.19 0.71
N PRO A 77 3.27 -20.96 -0.62
CA PRO A 77 3.67 -19.69 -1.22
C PRO A 77 2.54 -18.63 -1.20
N TYR A 78 2.91 -17.37 -0.96
CA TYR A 78 1.99 -16.24 -0.82
C TYR A 78 1.78 -15.51 -2.15
N VAL A 79 0.62 -14.84 -2.31
CA VAL A 79 0.46 -13.72 -3.22
C VAL A 79 0.66 -12.44 -2.39
N LEU A 80 1.71 -11.69 -2.66
CA LEU A 80 1.96 -10.42 -1.99
C LEU A 80 1.14 -9.31 -2.65
N VAL A 81 0.36 -8.58 -1.86
CA VAL A 81 -0.42 -7.43 -2.33
C VAL A 81 0.18 -6.17 -1.70
N ALA A 82 0.90 -5.38 -2.50
CA ALA A 82 1.70 -4.27 -2.01
C ALA A 82 1.20 -2.92 -2.50
N SER A 83 1.28 -1.90 -1.64
CA SER A 83 0.99 -0.50 -1.99
C SER A 83 2.15 0.42 -1.65
N GLY A 84 2.35 1.48 -2.44
CA GLY A 84 3.39 2.47 -2.21
C GLY A 84 4.77 1.85 -2.00
N THR A 85 5.49 2.30 -0.98
CA THR A 85 6.83 1.80 -0.62
C THR A 85 6.85 0.34 -0.18
N GLY A 86 5.71 -0.25 0.22
CA GLY A 86 5.58 -1.69 0.46
C GLY A 86 5.92 -2.54 -0.76
N GLY A 87 5.96 -1.94 -1.95
CA GLY A 87 6.47 -2.55 -3.17
C GLY A 87 7.93 -2.94 -3.10
N LEU A 88 8.76 -2.14 -2.41
CA LEU A 88 10.18 -2.49 -2.19
C LEU A 88 10.28 -3.75 -1.33
N ASP A 89 9.48 -3.84 -0.25
CA ASP A 89 9.43 -5.01 0.62
C ASP A 89 9.00 -6.26 -0.15
N ALA A 90 7.97 -6.13 -1.02
CA ALA A 90 7.45 -7.24 -1.82
C ALA A 90 8.48 -7.78 -2.83
N VAL A 91 9.18 -6.89 -3.54
CA VAL A 91 10.24 -7.26 -4.50
C VAL A 91 11.41 -7.91 -3.78
N TYR A 92 11.87 -7.32 -2.66
CA TYR A 92 12.93 -7.89 -1.85
C TYR A 92 12.58 -9.29 -1.34
N TRP A 93 11.35 -9.46 -0.84
CA TRP A 93 10.87 -10.77 -0.35
C TRP A 93 10.86 -11.81 -1.47
N ALA A 94 10.26 -11.49 -2.61
CA ALA A 94 10.13 -12.40 -3.72
C ALA A 94 11.48 -12.83 -4.33
N ASP A 95 12.47 -11.94 -4.40
CA ASP A 95 13.78 -12.29 -4.90
C ASP A 95 14.62 -13.07 -3.89
N THR A 96 14.57 -12.67 -2.61
CA THR A 96 15.40 -13.28 -1.55
C THR A 96 14.86 -14.63 -1.09
N TYR A 97 13.53 -14.79 -1.03
CA TYR A 97 12.86 -16.00 -0.53
C TYR A 97 11.90 -16.57 -1.59
N LYS A 98 12.44 -16.94 -2.74
CA LYS A 98 11.72 -17.32 -3.98
C LYS A 98 10.65 -18.39 -3.79
N ASP A 99 10.88 -19.35 -2.90
CA ASP A 99 9.94 -20.44 -2.65
C ASP A 99 8.71 -20.00 -1.80
N GLU A 100 8.77 -18.80 -1.19
CA GLU A 100 7.70 -18.28 -0.35
C GLU A 100 6.68 -17.44 -1.11
N VAL A 101 7.00 -16.96 -2.32
CA VAL A 101 6.17 -16.02 -3.09
C VAL A 101 5.83 -16.58 -4.45
N GLN A 102 4.53 -16.64 -4.78
CA GLN A 102 4.07 -17.14 -6.07
C GLN A 102 3.62 -16.04 -7.03
N ALA A 103 3.29 -14.83 -6.52
CA ALA A 103 2.96 -13.66 -7.33
C ALA A 103 3.06 -12.37 -6.52
N ILE A 104 3.18 -11.23 -7.23
CA ILE A 104 3.06 -9.89 -6.65
C ILE A 104 1.92 -9.15 -7.35
N ILE A 105 1.06 -8.51 -6.56
CA ILE A 105 0.04 -7.58 -7.01
C ILE A 105 0.37 -6.20 -6.42
N GLY A 106 0.68 -5.24 -7.27
CA GLY A 106 0.94 -3.85 -6.88
C GLY A 106 -0.31 -3.00 -7.04
N MET A 107 -0.66 -2.26 -6.00
CA MET A 107 -1.66 -1.19 -6.01
C MET A 107 -0.92 0.14 -5.85
N ASP A 108 -0.68 0.85 -6.95
CA ASP A 108 0.19 2.05 -6.98
C ASP A 108 1.57 1.79 -6.31
N MET A 109 2.13 0.61 -6.59
CA MET A 109 3.36 0.13 -5.96
C MET A 109 4.58 0.90 -6.48
N ASN A 110 5.42 1.41 -5.58
CA ASN A 110 6.67 2.04 -5.92
C ASN A 110 7.71 1.03 -6.45
N TYR A 111 8.55 1.50 -7.37
CA TYR A 111 9.73 0.78 -7.87
C TYR A 111 11.02 1.51 -7.48
N ALA A 112 12.12 0.79 -7.40
CA ALA A 112 13.35 1.30 -6.80
C ALA A 112 13.93 2.54 -7.52
N GLU A 113 13.83 2.60 -8.85
CA GLU A 113 14.39 3.67 -9.67
C GLU A 113 13.72 5.04 -9.43
N GLN A 114 12.51 5.07 -8.87
CA GLN A 114 11.85 6.33 -8.50
C GLN A 114 12.64 7.14 -7.47
N PHE A 115 13.47 6.46 -6.68
CA PHE A 115 14.23 7.06 -5.60
C PHE A 115 15.63 7.54 -6.02
N ASP A 116 16.05 7.31 -7.28
CA ASP A 116 17.38 7.69 -7.79
C ASP A 116 17.69 9.18 -7.71
N SER A 117 16.66 10.03 -7.76
CA SER A 117 16.81 11.49 -7.69
C SER A 117 16.67 12.05 -6.27
N ILE A 118 16.30 11.21 -5.30
CA ILE A 118 16.09 11.61 -3.92
C ILE A 118 17.41 11.49 -3.16
N THR A 119 17.76 12.54 -2.43
CA THR A 119 18.94 12.54 -1.54
C THR A 119 18.49 12.54 -0.09
N THR A 120 19.14 11.72 0.74
CA THR A 120 18.85 11.61 2.18
C THR A 120 19.15 12.88 2.97
N ASP A 121 19.92 13.82 2.41
CA ASP A 121 20.30 15.07 3.07
C ASP A 121 19.15 16.06 3.27
N GLU A 122 17.99 15.85 2.65
CA GLU A 122 16.81 16.72 2.76
C GLU A 122 16.01 16.48 4.06
N TYR A 123 16.26 15.40 4.78
CA TYR A 123 15.58 15.10 6.05
C TYR A 123 16.23 15.83 7.23
N THR A 124 15.62 16.93 7.64
CA THR A 124 16.08 17.69 8.81
C THR A 124 15.48 17.09 10.09
N GLY A 125 16.16 16.14 10.70
CA GLY A 125 15.71 15.38 11.88
C GLY A 125 15.15 16.18 13.07
N PHE A 126 15.32 17.51 13.11
CA PHE A 126 14.72 18.35 14.14
C PHE A 126 13.20 18.55 13.92
N PHE A 127 12.76 18.73 12.67
CA PHE A 127 11.34 18.91 12.36
C PHE A 127 10.58 17.61 12.60
N ASP A 128 11.17 16.50 12.17
CA ASP A 128 10.63 15.17 12.39
C ASP A 128 10.54 14.82 13.88
N TYR A 129 11.56 15.15 14.64
CA TYR A 129 11.51 15.01 16.10
C TYR A 129 10.34 15.80 16.70
N LEU A 130 10.11 17.04 16.27
CA LEU A 130 8.97 17.83 16.75
C LEU A 130 7.64 17.20 16.35
N MET A 131 7.51 16.70 15.12
CA MET A 131 6.29 16.03 14.65
C MET A 131 6.01 14.75 15.44
N ILE A 132 7.04 13.95 15.71
CA ILE A 132 6.93 12.76 16.57
C ILE A 132 6.44 13.16 17.99
N GLN A 133 7.01 14.21 18.59
CA GLN A 133 6.56 14.66 19.92
C GLN A 133 5.13 15.22 19.87
N PHE A 134 4.78 15.96 18.81
CA PHE A 134 3.45 16.48 18.60
C PHE A 134 2.41 15.36 18.47
N THR A 135 2.71 14.32 17.71
CA THR A 135 1.87 13.11 17.61
C THR A 135 1.71 12.42 18.96
N LYS A 136 2.81 12.22 19.70
CA LYS A 136 2.78 11.57 21.04
C LYS A 136 1.88 12.25 22.06
N ILE A 137 1.73 13.56 21.98
CA ILE A 137 0.82 14.31 22.86
C ILE A 137 -0.60 14.45 22.27
N GLY A 138 -0.90 13.77 21.17
CA GLY A 138 -2.20 13.81 20.50
C GLY A 138 -2.44 15.10 19.72
N GLY A 139 -1.37 15.81 19.36
CA GLY A 139 -1.44 17.08 18.63
C GLY A 139 -2.05 16.94 17.23
N MET A 140 -1.94 15.77 16.59
CA MET A 140 -2.57 15.48 15.30
C MET A 140 -4.09 15.71 15.31
N ARG A 141 -4.76 15.65 16.46
CA ARG A 141 -6.18 15.99 16.60
C ARG A 141 -6.49 17.45 16.25
N LEU A 142 -5.50 18.33 16.30
CA LEU A 142 -5.64 19.75 15.88
C LEU A 142 -5.59 19.89 14.35
N ALA A 143 -5.05 18.92 13.65
CA ALA A 143 -4.98 18.86 12.19
C ALA A 143 -6.11 18.00 11.58
N LYS A 144 -7.25 17.93 12.24
CA LYS A 144 -8.38 17.08 11.81
C LYS A 144 -8.91 17.42 10.41
N SER A 145 -8.72 18.62 9.92
CA SER A 145 -9.05 19.00 8.53
C SER A 145 -8.18 18.34 7.47
N SER A 146 -7.10 17.67 7.88
CA SER A 146 -6.22 16.90 7.00
C SER A 146 -6.46 15.40 7.12
N PHE A 147 -7.48 14.98 7.86
CA PHE A 147 -7.85 13.57 7.95
C PHE A 147 -8.72 13.21 6.73
N PRO A 148 -8.62 11.96 6.24
CA PRO A 148 -9.38 11.55 5.05
C PRO A 148 -10.89 11.63 5.30
N ASP A 149 -11.61 12.13 4.33
CA ASP A 149 -13.08 12.14 4.32
C ASP A 149 -13.62 10.78 3.84
N ASN A 150 -14.88 10.51 4.11
CA ASN A 150 -15.57 9.30 3.66
C ASN A 150 -16.27 9.55 2.33
N ILE A 151 -15.50 9.73 1.28
CA ILE A 151 -16.05 9.99 -0.05
C ILE A 151 -16.73 8.72 -0.56
N GLY A 152 -17.93 8.87 -1.11
CA GLY A 152 -18.70 7.73 -1.61
C GLY A 152 -19.30 6.82 -0.53
N ASP A 153 -19.26 7.23 0.76
CA ASP A 153 -19.76 6.46 1.90
C ASP A 153 -19.25 5.01 1.97
N VAL A 154 -17.99 4.81 1.54
CA VAL A 154 -17.34 3.48 1.51
C VAL A 154 -17.17 2.89 2.92
N TYR A 155 -16.97 3.76 3.91
CA TYR A 155 -16.72 3.37 5.30
C TYR A 155 -17.91 3.63 6.20
N SER A 156 -18.14 2.75 7.15
CA SER A 156 -19.09 3.00 8.25
C SER A 156 -18.55 4.07 9.20
N ASP A 157 -19.45 4.69 9.96
CA ASP A 157 -19.11 5.70 11.01
C ASP A 157 -18.05 5.18 12.01
N ILE A 158 -18.07 3.87 12.32
CA ILE A 158 -17.13 3.29 13.28
C ILE A 158 -15.75 3.13 12.65
N GLN A 159 -15.67 2.74 11.38
CA GLN A 159 -14.41 2.67 10.64
C GLN A 159 -13.77 4.05 10.53
N MET A 160 -14.52 5.09 10.15
CA MET A 160 -14.02 6.46 10.08
C MET A 160 -13.51 6.97 11.43
N LYS A 161 -14.25 6.75 12.51
CA LYS A 161 -13.80 7.12 13.87
C LYS A 161 -12.53 6.37 14.28
N THR A 162 -12.37 5.12 13.84
CA THR A 162 -11.19 4.32 14.13
C THR A 162 -10.00 4.80 13.33
N ARG A 163 -10.16 5.12 12.04
CA ARG A 163 -9.13 5.77 11.20
C ARG A 163 -8.67 7.09 11.83
N ASP A 164 -9.62 7.97 12.18
CA ASP A 164 -9.33 9.24 12.88
C ASP A 164 -8.49 9.02 14.15
N ALA A 165 -8.83 8.00 14.95
CA ALA A 165 -8.11 7.70 16.18
C ALA A 165 -6.68 7.20 15.90
N ILE A 166 -6.51 6.33 14.91
CA ILE A 166 -5.19 5.84 14.50
C ILE A 166 -4.34 7.00 13.99
N ILE A 167 -4.85 7.82 13.07
CA ILE A 167 -4.12 8.98 12.54
C ILE A 167 -3.76 9.95 13.68
N ALA A 168 -4.68 10.21 14.61
CA ALA A 168 -4.42 11.09 15.74
C ALA A 168 -3.32 10.61 16.67
N GLU A 169 -3.11 9.29 16.79
CA GLU A 169 -2.16 8.68 17.72
C GLU A 169 -0.90 8.14 17.03
N ARG A 170 -0.98 7.83 15.73
CA ARG A 170 0.05 7.16 14.94
C ARG A 170 0.41 7.90 13.65
N GLY A 171 -0.19 9.05 13.36
CA GLY A 171 -0.01 9.77 12.09
C GLY A 171 1.42 10.15 11.77
N TYR A 172 2.31 10.23 12.77
CA TYR A 172 3.75 10.34 12.56
C TYR A 172 4.52 9.75 13.74
N THR A 173 5.03 8.52 13.57
CA THR A 173 5.80 7.82 14.61
C THR A 173 7.29 7.84 14.32
N ARG A 174 8.08 7.43 15.31
CA ARG A 174 9.54 7.25 15.12
C ARG A 174 9.83 6.15 14.10
N ASP A 175 9.05 5.09 14.11
CA ASP A 175 9.22 3.97 13.17
C ASP A 175 8.94 4.43 11.73
N MET A 176 7.89 5.22 11.49
CA MET A 176 7.60 5.83 10.19
C MET A 176 8.72 6.75 9.73
N TYR A 177 9.27 7.57 10.65
CA TYR A 177 10.40 8.44 10.34
C TYR A 177 11.60 7.64 9.84
N PHE A 178 11.99 6.56 10.55
CA PHE A 178 13.15 5.77 10.16
C PHE A 178 12.90 4.95 8.89
N GLU A 179 11.71 4.44 8.67
CA GLU A 179 11.37 3.76 7.42
C GLU A 179 11.52 4.72 6.23
N ASN A 180 10.99 5.94 6.36
CA ASN A 180 11.15 6.98 5.34
C ASN A 180 12.63 7.40 5.18
N TYR A 181 13.39 7.53 6.27
CA TYR A 181 14.81 7.86 6.25
C TYR A 181 15.64 6.82 5.48
N TYR A 182 15.35 5.53 5.66
CA TYR A 182 16.05 4.44 4.98
C TYR A 182 15.46 4.08 3.60
N THR A 183 14.41 4.75 3.14
CA THR A 183 13.76 4.39 1.86
C THR A 183 14.73 4.41 0.67
N VAL A 184 15.63 5.39 0.60
CA VAL A 184 16.62 5.48 -0.50
C VAL A 184 17.63 4.32 -0.43
N ASP A 185 18.11 3.97 0.77
CA ASP A 185 19.03 2.85 0.97
C ASP A 185 18.31 1.52 0.66
N ASN A 186 17.07 1.38 1.08
CA ASN A 186 16.23 0.22 0.80
C ASN A 186 15.96 0.07 -0.70
N ALA A 187 15.64 1.17 -1.39
CA ALA A 187 15.47 1.18 -2.83
C ALA A 187 16.76 0.78 -3.57
N ALA A 188 17.92 1.26 -3.12
CA ALA A 188 19.21 0.88 -3.68
C ALA A 188 19.47 -0.63 -3.52
N ALA A 189 19.14 -1.21 -2.38
CA ALA A 189 19.28 -2.64 -2.14
C ALA A 189 18.36 -3.46 -3.06
N VAL A 190 17.10 -3.03 -3.25
CA VAL A 190 16.15 -3.69 -4.17
C VAL A 190 16.61 -3.57 -5.61
N LYS A 191 17.14 -2.41 -6.01
CA LYS A 191 17.64 -2.17 -7.36
C LYS A 191 18.81 -3.11 -7.71
N GLU A 192 19.67 -3.45 -6.74
CA GLU A 192 20.76 -4.43 -6.94
C GLU A 192 20.25 -5.85 -7.21
N LEU A 193 19.08 -6.21 -6.65
CA LEU A 193 18.42 -7.49 -6.89
C LEU A 193 17.75 -7.55 -8.27
N GLY A 194 17.14 -6.41 -8.68
CA GLY A 194 16.30 -6.31 -9.87
C GLY A 194 14.87 -6.82 -9.64
N MET A 195 14.08 -6.82 -10.71
CA MET A 195 12.70 -7.31 -10.65
C MET A 195 12.66 -8.83 -10.73
N PRO A 196 11.80 -9.52 -9.92
CA PRO A 196 11.63 -10.98 -10.03
C PRO A 196 11.08 -11.36 -11.40
N GLU A 197 11.81 -12.19 -12.15
CA GLU A 197 11.42 -12.62 -13.51
C GLU A 197 10.63 -13.95 -13.53
N ASP A 198 10.74 -14.74 -12.45
CA ASP A 198 10.23 -16.12 -12.40
C ASP A 198 8.78 -16.22 -11.90
N ILE A 199 8.18 -15.14 -11.41
CA ILE A 199 6.83 -15.10 -10.90
C ILE A 199 5.96 -14.08 -11.68
N PRO A 200 4.66 -14.35 -11.86
CA PRO A 200 3.75 -13.37 -12.47
C PRO A 200 3.53 -12.18 -11.55
N MET A 201 3.49 -10.99 -12.14
CA MET A 201 3.21 -9.75 -11.42
C MET A 201 2.09 -8.96 -12.10
N TYR A 202 1.28 -8.29 -11.30
CA TYR A 202 0.18 -7.45 -11.77
C TYR A 202 0.26 -6.08 -11.11
N MET A 203 0.38 -5.03 -11.94
CA MET A 203 0.46 -3.64 -11.49
C MET A 203 -0.83 -2.92 -11.83
N LEU A 204 -1.66 -2.70 -10.84
CA LEU A 204 -2.84 -1.87 -10.91
C LEU A 204 -2.47 -0.44 -10.51
N MET A 205 -2.68 0.49 -11.43
CA MET A 205 -2.23 1.88 -11.29
C MET A 205 -3.41 2.83 -11.39
N ALA A 206 -3.50 3.75 -10.45
CA ALA A 206 -4.44 4.85 -10.50
C ALA A 206 -4.08 5.81 -11.64
N ASN A 207 -5.05 6.14 -12.47
CA ASN A 207 -4.89 7.17 -13.49
C ASN A 207 -6.09 8.12 -13.48
N PRO A 208 -5.98 9.29 -12.82
CA PRO A 208 -7.07 10.25 -12.71
C PRO A 208 -7.43 10.94 -14.04
N LEU A 209 -6.63 10.77 -15.09
CA LEU A 209 -6.92 11.34 -16.41
C LEU A 209 -7.79 10.44 -17.27
N LEU A 210 -8.01 9.19 -16.86
CA LEU A 210 -8.96 8.31 -17.55
C LEU A 210 -10.39 8.79 -17.30
N GLU A 211 -11.24 8.63 -18.31
CA GLU A 211 -12.68 8.79 -18.11
C GLU A 211 -13.12 7.85 -16.95
N PRO A 212 -13.94 8.35 -16.01
CA PRO A 212 -14.41 7.53 -14.91
C PRO A 212 -14.99 6.22 -15.42
N TYR A 213 -14.56 5.10 -14.88
CA TYR A 213 -15.15 3.81 -15.18
C TYR A 213 -16.55 3.79 -14.57
N ILE A 214 -17.50 4.21 -15.38
CA ILE A 214 -18.91 4.26 -14.98
C ILE A 214 -19.52 2.93 -15.40
N ASN A 215 -19.55 1.98 -14.52
CA ASN A 215 -20.50 0.88 -14.59
C ASN A 215 -21.88 1.45 -14.26
N ASP A 216 -22.57 2.12 -15.19
CA ASP A 216 -23.94 2.63 -15.06
C ASP A 216 -24.33 3.19 -13.65
N ASP A 217 -23.34 3.42 -12.78
CA ASP A 217 -23.51 3.86 -11.40
C ASP A 217 -23.17 5.34 -11.29
N GLU A 218 -24.23 6.15 -11.22
CA GLU A 218 -24.09 7.59 -11.02
C GLU A 218 -23.35 7.95 -9.73
N THR A 219 -23.31 7.03 -8.76
CA THR A 219 -22.61 7.20 -7.48
C THR A 219 -21.10 7.25 -7.68
N ALA A 220 -20.53 6.33 -8.48
CA ALA A 220 -19.10 6.31 -8.77
C ALA A 220 -18.62 7.59 -9.46
N LYS A 221 -19.44 8.13 -10.39
CA LYS A 221 -19.14 9.40 -11.05
C LYS A 221 -19.15 10.57 -10.08
N THR A 222 -20.15 10.63 -9.21
CA THR A 222 -20.26 11.70 -8.20
C THR A 222 -19.05 11.65 -7.27
N THR A 223 -18.67 10.47 -6.80
CA THR A 223 -17.49 10.24 -5.96
C THR A 223 -16.21 10.74 -6.64
N TYR A 224 -16.01 10.41 -7.92
CA TYR A 224 -14.85 10.89 -8.68
C TYR A 224 -14.78 12.42 -8.76
N GLU A 225 -15.90 13.08 -9.08
CA GLU A 225 -15.95 14.54 -9.17
C GLU A 225 -15.73 15.21 -7.80
N GLU A 226 -16.21 14.61 -6.72
CA GLU A 226 -15.98 15.08 -5.35
C GLU A 226 -14.52 14.95 -4.96
N VAL A 227 -13.88 13.82 -5.20
CA VAL A 227 -12.45 13.61 -4.95
C VAL A 227 -11.61 14.59 -5.73
N LYS A 228 -11.91 14.78 -7.02
CA LYS A 228 -11.19 15.73 -7.87
C LYS A 228 -11.31 17.18 -7.36
N ALA A 229 -12.48 17.55 -6.84
CA ALA A 229 -12.68 18.87 -6.29
C ALA A 229 -11.94 19.10 -4.96
N GLU A 230 -11.72 18.03 -4.20
CA GLU A 230 -11.02 18.07 -2.90
C GLU A 230 -9.49 18.03 -3.06
N ASP A 231 -8.95 17.08 -3.84
CA ASP A 231 -7.51 16.87 -4.00
C ASP A 231 -6.85 17.96 -4.87
N GLY A 232 -7.61 18.51 -5.81
CA GLY A 232 -7.13 19.57 -6.72
C GLY A 232 -6.32 19.05 -7.92
N ASP A 233 -6.06 19.94 -8.87
CA ASP A 233 -5.42 19.58 -10.12
C ASP A 233 -3.94 19.14 -9.95
N GLU A 234 -3.23 19.69 -8.96
CA GLU A 234 -1.80 19.36 -8.72
C GLU A 234 -1.60 17.92 -8.28
N GLU A 235 -2.44 17.40 -7.38
CA GLU A 235 -2.39 16.00 -6.93
C GLU A 235 -2.74 15.05 -8.08
N PHE A 236 -3.74 15.40 -8.89
CA PHE A 236 -4.13 14.63 -10.06
C PHE A 236 -3.00 14.55 -11.10
N ASP A 237 -2.32 15.65 -11.36
CA ASP A 237 -1.16 15.69 -12.28
C ASP A 237 0.00 14.85 -11.75
N TYR A 238 0.23 14.86 -10.43
CA TYR A 238 1.24 14.03 -9.79
C TYR A 238 0.93 12.54 -9.94
N VAL A 239 -0.29 12.11 -9.61
CA VAL A 239 -0.72 10.70 -9.74
C VAL A 239 -0.66 10.23 -11.19
N ALA A 240 -1.06 11.06 -12.15
CA ALA A 240 -0.99 10.74 -13.58
C ALA A 240 0.46 10.61 -14.08
N ALA A 241 1.35 11.49 -13.63
CA ALA A 241 2.78 11.41 -13.95
C ALA A 241 3.41 10.15 -13.35
N TYR A 242 3.07 9.82 -12.10
CA TYR A 242 3.47 8.58 -11.45
C TYR A 242 3.01 7.36 -12.26
N CYS A 243 1.72 7.28 -12.60
CA CYS A 243 1.14 6.18 -13.38
C CYS A 243 1.88 5.99 -14.72
N SER A 244 2.15 7.09 -15.43
CA SER A 244 2.89 7.06 -16.71
C SER A 244 4.30 6.51 -16.55
N GLY A 245 5.04 6.96 -15.54
CA GLY A 245 6.41 6.50 -15.25
C GLY A 245 6.43 5.03 -14.81
N ALA A 246 5.51 4.62 -13.95
CA ALA A 246 5.38 3.24 -13.49
C ALA A 246 5.06 2.30 -14.66
N LYS A 247 4.13 2.70 -15.53
CA LYS A 247 3.79 1.93 -16.73
C LYS A 247 4.99 1.79 -17.68
N GLU A 248 5.75 2.85 -17.92
CA GLU A 248 6.96 2.81 -18.74
C GLU A 248 7.99 1.84 -18.13
N PHE A 249 8.19 1.91 -16.81
CA PHE A 249 9.12 1.03 -16.11
C PHE A 249 8.68 -0.44 -16.16
N TYR A 250 7.48 -0.76 -15.72
CA TYR A 250 7.02 -2.15 -15.60
C TYR A 250 6.81 -2.83 -16.97
N SER A 251 6.46 -2.09 -18.02
CA SER A 251 6.27 -2.64 -19.37
C SER A 251 7.54 -3.22 -20.01
N GLN A 252 8.70 -3.02 -19.40
CA GLN A 252 9.96 -3.61 -19.85
C GLN A 252 10.07 -5.10 -19.50
N TYR A 253 9.22 -5.61 -18.58
CA TYR A 253 9.25 -6.97 -18.06
C TYR A 253 8.08 -7.79 -18.59
N SER A 254 8.37 -8.94 -19.19
CA SER A 254 7.37 -9.77 -19.86
C SER A 254 6.43 -10.53 -18.91
N ASN A 255 6.82 -10.69 -17.66
CA ASN A 255 6.05 -11.34 -16.60
C ASN A 255 5.18 -10.34 -15.82
N ILE A 256 5.21 -9.06 -16.16
CA ILE A 256 4.43 -8.00 -15.49
C ILE A 256 3.28 -7.55 -16.40
N THR A 257 2.06 -7.67 -15.91
CA THR A 257 0.86 -7.10 -16.52
C THR A 257 0.56 -5.76 -15.86
N CYS A 258 0.44 -4.71 -16.66
CA CYS A 258 0.09 -3.37 -16.20
C CYS A 258 -1.33 -3.03 -16.59
N GLU A 259 -2.13 -2.57 -15.65
CA GLU A 259 -3.47 -2.08 -15.89
C GLU A 259 -3.68 -0.73 -15.21
N GLU A 260 -4.32 0.21 -15.93
CA GLU A 260 -4.68 1.51 -15.42
C GLU A 260 -6.17 1.51 -15.04
N MET A 261 -6.48 2.05 -13.89
CA MET A 261 -7.86 2.22 -13.41
C MET A 261 -8.13 3.68 -13.13
N SER A 262 -9.29 4.19 -13.57
CA SER A 262 -9.68 5.58 -13.32
C SER A 262 -9.84 5.85 -11.84
N GLY A 263 -9.18 6.89 -11.34
CA GLY A 263 -9.32 7.34 -9.96
C GLY A 263 -8.03 7.95 -9.40
N PRO A 264 -8.11 8.51 -8.20
CA PRO A 264 -6.95 9.01 -7.46
C PRO A 264 -6.11 7.88 -6.90
N ALA A 265 -4.97 8.21 -6.31
CA ALA A 265 -4.15 7.24 -5.59
C ALA A 265 -4.96 6.49 -4.50
N ARG A 266 -4.50 5.30 -4.13
CA ARG A 266 -5.19 4.43 -3.16
C ARG A 266 -6.60 4.03 -3.61
N LEU A 267 -6.73 3.60 -4.86
CA LEU A 267 -7.98 3.15 -5.47
C LEU A 267 -8.88 2.27 -4.57
N TYR A 268 -8.28 1.44 -3.72
CA TYR A 268 -8.99 0.57 -2.80
C TYR A 268 -9.83 1.31 -1.74
N THR A 269 -9.58 2.62 -1.54
CA THR A 269 -10.37 3.46 -0.64
C THR A 269 -11.61 4.06 -1.31
N TYR A 270 -11.68 4.04 -2.64
CA TYR A 270 -12.73 4.66 -3.44
C TYR A 270 -13.56 3.62 -4.21
N ASP A 271 -12.89 2.63 -4.80
CA ASP A 271 -13.54 1.54 -5.55
C ASP A 271 -12.99 0.18 -5.13
N PRO A 272 -13.25 -0.25 -3.88
CA PRO A 272 -12.77 -1.55 -3.38
C PRO A 272 -13.31 -2.72 -4.21
N LYS A 273 -14.51 -2.62 -4.75
CA LYS A 273 -15.12 -3.64 -5.59
C LYS A 273 -14.39 -3.78 -6.92
N GLY A 274 -14.18 -2.68 -7.65
CA GLY A 274 -13.45 -2.70 -8.91
C GLY A 274 -12.02 -3.21 -8.74
N VAL A 275 -11.33 -2.78 -7.68
CA VAL A 275 -9.99 -3.28 -7.33
C VAL A 275 -10.04 -4.79 -7.06
N SER A 276 -11.03 -5.29 -6.30
CA SER A 276 -11.17 -6.71 -5.99
C SER A 276 -11.42 -7.57 -7.23
N GLU A 277 -12.23 -7.08 -8.18
CA GLU A 277 -12.48 -7.75 -9.46
C GLU A 277 -11.19 -7.92 -10.28
N LYS A 278 -10.33 -6.88 -10.31
CA LYS A 278 -9.04 -6.91 -10.98
C LYS A 278 -8.05 -7.88 -10.33
N ILE A 279 -7.90 -7.82 -9.01
CA ILE A 279 -7.08 -8.74 -8.22
C ILE A 279 -7.53 -10.18 -8.45
N SER A 280 -8.83 -10.42 -8.34
CA SER A 280 -9.41 -11.76 -8.49
C SER A 280 -9.23 -12.32 -9.90
N GLY A 281 -9.42 -11.51 -10.93
CA GLY A 281 -9.21 -11.90 -12.31
C GLY A 281 -7.75 -12.34 -12.56
N PHE A 282 -6.80 -11.56 -12.08
CA PHE A 282 -5.38 -11.91 -12.19
C PHE A 282 -5.05 -13.25 -11.47
N ILE A 283 -5.57 -13.44 -10.25
CA ILE A 283 -5.33 -14.68 -9.49
C ILE A 283 -5.90 -15.89 -10.23
N GLU A 284 -7.14 -15.81 -10.71
CA GLU A 284 -7.81 -16.91 -11.43
C GLU A 284 -7.08 -17.32 -12.72
N GLU A 285 -6.43 -16.39 -13.39
CA GLU A 285 -5.68 -16.64 -14.62
C GLU A 285 -4.27 -17.18 -14.38
N ASN A 286 -3.60 -16.78 -13.30
CA ASN A 286 -2.16 -17.00 -13.12
C ASN A 286 -1.80 -17.90 -11.94
N ILE A 287 -2.68 -18.06 -10.94
CA ILE A 287 -2.43 -18.84 -9.72
C ILE A 287 -3.29 -20.12 -9.77
N LYS A 288 -2.66 -21.26 -9.52
CA LYS A 288 -3.33 -22.58 -9.63
C LYS A 288 -3.27 -23.33 -8.32
#